data_6592a9992ddfeed1d2e8f8a61bc282f6
#
_entry.id   6592a9992ddfeed1d2e8f8a61bc282f6
#
_cell.length_a   1.000
_cell.length_b   1.000
_cell.length_c   1.000
_cell.angle_alpha   90.00
_cell.angle_beta   90.00
_cell.angle_gamma   90.00
#
_symmetry.space_group_name_H-M   'P 1'
#
loop_
_entity.id
_entity.type
_entity.pdbx_description
1 polymer ?
#
loop_
_entity_poly.entity_id
_entity_poly.type
_entity_poly.pdbx_seq_one_letter_code
_entity_poly.pdbx_strand_id
1 'polypeptide(L)'
;MTNHLETETQLEPPMPVSALLPVKNGMKFIISARQQISNTCRVHDEILVVDDNSTDGTFRELQRWAAEDSRVRVLSNAGQGLVSALNLGVAESTNSWIARFDVDDKYREDRLKQQITLVNLETVAIFSDYEIWQPDGTSLGKIPSPVDSDAVKISLVNSRRTAHPSVLFSKYAVLEVGGYRAEDFPAEDLSLWLRLSRVGKLASVPQVLLNYQLGLSSISGKQRALIIRRTSDLLHQIGVHDVAIKSGFERVDEILDTYSNLNLTKEREILFLQELSKALAISGENKRLTIMTKLAKRLDKNMVSAAMNISIGVARRRIYRKLG
;
A
#
# COMPACT_ATOMS: atom_id res chain seq x y z
N MET A 1 -17.00 12.91 -55.91
CA MET A 1 -15.81 13.36 -55.13
C MET A 1 -16.30 13.70 -53.76
N THR A 2 -16.31 12.75 -52.82
CA THR A 2 -16.72 12.94 -51.44
C THR A 2 -15.45 12.91 -50.60
N ASN A 3 -15.05 14.11 -50.15
CA ASN A 3 -13.96 14.27 -49.18
C ASN A 3 -14.42 13.72 -47.82
N HIS A 4 -13.90 12.59 -47.40
CA HIS A 4 -13.88 12.17 -46.00
C HIS A 4 -12.80 13.00 -45.30
N LEU A 5 -13.21 13.99 -44.53
CA LEU A 5 -12.39 14.60 -43.50
C LEU A 5 -12.29 13.60 -42.36
N GLU A 6 -11.20 12.86 -42.31
CA GLU A 6 -10.79 12.15 -41.10
C GLU A 6 -10.46 13.21 -40.05
N THR A 7 -11.35 13.40 -39.09
CA THR A 7 -11.07 14.15 -37.86
C THR A 7 -10.01 13.32 -37.09
N GLU A 8 -8.76 13.71 -37.22
CA GLU A 8 -7.73 13.33 -36.23
C GLU A 8 -8.23 13.75 -34.85
N THR A 9 -8.68 12.79 -34.07
CA THR A 9 -8.93 12.96 -32.65
C THR A 9 -7.58 13.35 -32.04
N GLN A 10 -7.38 14.65 -31.77
CA GLN A 10 -6.26 15.10 -30.96
C GLN A 10 -6.39 14.41 -29.60
N LEU A 11 -5.60 13.36 -29.41
CA LEU A 11 -5.40 12.74 -28.10
C LEU A 11 -4.89 13.86 -27.19
N GLU A 12 -5.69 14.24 -26.19
CA GLU A 12 -5.21 15.13 -25.14
C GLU A 12 -3.88 14.58 -24.61
N PRO A 13 -2.89 15.45 -24.37
CA PRO A 13 -1.61 14.99 -23.85
C PRO A 13 -1.85 14.21 -22.56
N PRO A 14 -1.24 13.04 -22.39
CA PRO A 14 -1.47 12.22 -21.21
C PRO A 14 -1.15 13.02 -19.95
N MET A 15 -2.10 13.10 -19.03
CA MET A 15 -2.01 13.84 -17.77
C MET A 15 -0.67 13.55 -17.05
N PRO A 16 0.18 14.55 -16.81
CA PRO A 16 1.48 14.35 -16.18
C PRO A 16 1.32 14.03 -14.68
N VAL A 17 2.28 13.28 -14.16
CA VAL A 17 2.33 12.80 -12.76
C VAL A 17 3.68 13.20 -12.15
N SER A 18 3.71 13.55 -10.86
CA SER A 18 4.94 13.66 -10.09
C SER A 18 5.22 12.36 -9.35
N ALA A 19 6.31 11.68 -9.68
CA ALA A 19 6.81 10.52 -8.94
C ALA A 19 7.55 11.01 -7.69
N LEU A 20 6.98 10.80 -6.51
CA LEU A 20 7.56 11.23 -5.23
C LEU A 20 8.34 10.10 -4.56
N LEU A 21 9.65 10.29 -4.41
CA LEU A 21 10.59 9.38 -3.76
C LEU A 21 11.25 10.04 -2.54
N PRO A 22 10.76 9.88 -1.31
CA PRO A 22 11.51 10.22 -0.13
C PRO A 22 12.60 9.16 0.12
N VAL A 23 13.80 9.59 0.47
CA VAL A 23 14.92 8.68 0.71
C VAL A 23 15.82 9.16 1.86
N LYS A 24 16.29 8.20 2.65
CA LYS A 24 17.35 8.39 3.67
C LYS A 24 18.25 7.18 3.67
N ASN A 25 19.54 7.41 3.43
CA ASN A 25 20.56 6.35 3.42
C ASN A 25 20.19 5.17 2.53
N GLY A 26 19.79 5.48 1.28
CA GLY A 26 19.31 4.52 0.30
C GLY A 26 20.38 4.03 -0.68
N MET A 27 21.67 4.26 -0.45
CA MET A 27 22.75 3.98 -1.40
C MET A 27 22.74 2.54 -1.92
N LYS A 28 22.35 1.60 -1.08
CA LYS A 28 22.23 0.18 -1.44
C LYS A 28 21.24 -0.07 -2.58
N PHE A 29 20.21 0.75 -2.68
CA PHE A 29 19.06 0.53 -3.58
C PHE A 29 18.96 1.57 -4.70
N ILE A 30 19.53 2.78 -4.50
CA ILE A 30 19.25 3.95 -5.32
C ILE A 30 19.58 3.75 -6.81
N ILE A 31 20.63 2.98 -7.14
CA ILE A 31 21.00 2.72 -8.53
C ILE A 31 19.92 1.90 -9.24
N SER A 32 19.41 0.87 -8.58
CA SER A 32 18.30 0.05 -9.13
C SER A 32 16.98 0.83 -9.17
N ALA A 33 16.66 1.57 -8.11
CA ALA A 33 15.45 2.40 -8.01
C ALA A 33 15.42 3.45 -9.11
N ARG A 34 16.51 4.16 -9.34
CA ARG A 34 16.67 5.14 -10.41
C ARG A 34 16.28 4.56 -11.77
N GLN A 35 16.84 3.39 -12.15
CA GLN A 35 16.53 2.76 -13.42
C GLN A 35 15.05 2.41 -13.54
N GLN A 36 14.45 1.84 -12.50
CA GLN A 36 13.05 1.41 -12.51
C GLN A 36 12.09 2.61 -12.54
N ILE A 37 12.34 3.64 -11.74
CA ILE A 37 11.50 4.83 -11.69
C ILE A 37 11.59 5.59 -13.02
N SER A 38 12.78 5.74 -13.59
CA SER A 38 12.95 6.36 -14.91
C SER A 38 12.18 5.63 -16.01
N ASN A 39 12.13 4.29 -15.97
CA ASN A 39 11.37 3.47 -16.92
C ASN A 39 9.84 3.53 -16.69
N THR A 40 9.42 3.69 -15.43
CA THR A 40 8.00 3.81 -15.06
C THR A 40 7.44 5.18 -15.42
N CYS A 41 8.25 6.24 -15.30
CA CYS A 41 7.86 7.62 -15.58
C CYS A 41 7.94 7.92 -17.07
N ARG A 42 6.90 8.58 -17.59
CA ARG A 42 6.82 9.02 -18.99
C ARG A 42 7.61 10.33 -19.19
N VAL A 43 7.82 10.72 -20.43
CA VAL A 43 8.59 11.91 -20.80
C VAL A 43 8.07 13.22 -20.18
N HIS A 44 6.77 13.30 -19.89
CA HIS A 44 6.12 14.47 -19.30
C HIS A 44 5.97 14.41 -17.78
N ASP A 45 6.37 13.29 -17.16
CA ASP A 45 6.28 13.12 -15.72
C ASP A 45 7.47 13.80 -15.03
N GLU A 46 7.25 14.29 -13.81
CA GLU A 46 8.29 14.75 -12.90
C GLU A 46 8.78 13.60 -12.02
N ILE A 47 10.06 13.56 -11.72
CA ILE A 47 10.64 12.67 -10.69
C ILE A 47 11.16 13.55 -9.56
N LEU A 48 10.42 13.63 -8.46
CA LEU A 48 10.75 14.45 -7.32
C LEU A 48 11.32 13.60 -6.19
N VAL A 49 12.62 13.73 -5.94
CA VAL A 49 13.32 13.00 -4.89
C VAL A 49 13.55 13.91 -3.70
N VAL A 50 13.17 13.47 -2.51
CA VAL A 50 13.38 14.22 -1.26
C VAL A 50 14.38 13.48 -0.40
N ASP A 51 15.61 13.98 -0.33
CA ASP A 51 16.67 13.44 0.52
C ASP A 51 16.54 13.93 1.96
N ASP A 52 16.39 13.01 2.90
CA ASP A 52 16.26 13.30 4.34
C ASP A 52 17.64 13.29 5.03
N ASN A 53 18.59 14.08 4.51
CA ASN A 53 19.93 14.23 5.06
C ASN A 53 20.73 12.89 5.09
N SER A 54 20.84 12.25 3.93
CA SER A 54 21.60 11.00 3.78
C SER A 54 23.10 11.21 4.00
N THR A 55 23.75 10.25 4.64
CA THR A 55 25.18 10.27 4.98
C THR A 55 26.01 9.18 4.31
N ASP A 56 25.37 8.28 3.53
CA ASP A 56 25.97 7.08 2.91
C ASP A 56 26.36 7.24 1.42
N GLY A 57 26.33 8.47 0.91
CA GLY A 57 26.59 8.77 -0.51
C GLY A 57 25.33 8.83 -1.38
N THR A 58 24.15 8.54 -0.84
CA THR A 58 22.86 8.65 -1.56
C THR A 58 22.71 10.01 -2.24
N PHE A 59 22.88 11.11 -1.51
CA PHE A 59 22.72 12.46 -2.03
C PHE A 59 23.58 12.74 -3.27
N ARG A 60 24.82 12.29 -3.26
CA ARG A 60 25.73 12.43 -4.42
C ARG A 60 25.21 11.68 -5.65
N GLU A 61 24.66 10.49 -5.45
CA GLU A 61 24.06 9.71 -6.55
C GLU A 61 22.75 10.36 -7.07
N LEU A 62 21.97 10.98 -6.20
CA LEU A 62 20.78 11.75 -6.59
C LEU A 62 21.14 12.96 -7.43
N GLN A 63 22.20 13.68 -7.07
CA GLN A 63 22.70 14.81 -7.88
C GLN A 63 23.17 14.36 -9.26
N ARG A 64 23.82 13.19 -9.35
CA ARG A 64 24.21 12.60 -10.63
C ARG A 64 22.97 12.23 -11.46
N TRP A 65 21.97 11.62 -10.84
CA TRP A 65 20.72 11.31 -11.52
C TRP A 65 20.05 12.56 -12.08
N ALA A 66 19.94 13.64 -11.30
CA ALA A 66 19.36 14.90 -11.77
C ALA A 66 20.19 15.56 -12.90
N ALA A 67 21.50 15.34 -12.96
CA ALA A 67 22.32 15.83 -14.06
C ALA A 67 22.14 15.03 -15.36
N GLU A 68 21.72 13.78 -15.28
CA GLU A 68 21.55 12.87 -16.41
C GLU A 68 20.09 12.77 -16.92
N ASP A 69 19.10 13.11 -16.09
CA ASP A 69 17.67 13.05 -16.44
C ASP A 69 16.98 14.35 -16.03
N SER A 70 16.61 15.18 -17.01
CA SER A 70 15.99 16.50 -16.79
C SER A 70 14.63 16.46 -16.08
N ARG A 71 13.98 15.29 -15.99
CA ARG A 71 12.73 15.10 -15.24
C ARG A 71 12.96 15.07 -13.73
N VAL A 72 14.22 14.87 -13.28
CA VAL A 72 14.58 14.66 -11.88
C VAL A 72 14.88 15.97 -11.17
N ARG A 73 14.17 16.19 -10.07
CA ARG A 73 14.44 17.28 -9.11
C ARG A 73 14.77 16.67 -7.75
N VAL A 74 15.82 17.17 -7.13
CA VAL A 74 16.26 16.71 -5.80
C VAL A 74 16.06 17.82 -4.78
N LEU A 75 15.34 17.52 -3.71
CA LEU A 75 15.12 18.42 -2.57
C LEU A 75 15.81 17.88 -1.33
N SER A 76 16.25 18.76 -0.46
CA SER A 76 16.79 18.42 0.87
C SER A 76 15.73 18.67 1.96
N ASN A 77 15.49 17.67 2.80
CA ASN A 77 14.57 17.75 3.95
C ASN A 77 15.29 18.05 5.28
N ALA A 78 16.58 18.31 5.27
CA ALA A 78 17.40 18.61 6.46
C ALA A 78 17.26 17.62 7.63
N GLY A 79 16.90 16.35 7.38
CA GLY A 79 16.84 15.29 8.40
C GLY A 79 15.58 15.33 9.29
N GLN A 80 14.52 15.96 8.86
CA GLN A 80 13.29 16.11 9.64
C GLN A 80 12.35 14.87 9.63
N GLY A 81 12.78 13.79 8.98
CA GLY A 81 12.05 12.51 8.96
C GLY A 81 11.09 12.34 7.78
N LEU A 82 10.53 11.13 7.66
CA LEU A 82 9.72 10.71 6.53
C LEU A 82 8.49 11.59 6.31
N VAL A 83 7.75 11.93 7.36
CA VAL A 83 6.52 12.74 7.26
C VAL A 83 6.81 14.12 6.71
N SER A 84 7.89 14.76 7.18
CA SER A 84 8.34 16.06 6.65
C SER A 84 8.76 15.95 5.19
N ALA A 85 9.51 14.90 4.83
CA ALA A 85 9.95 14.66 3.45
C ALA A 85 8.74 14.43 2.50
N LEU A 86 7.73 13.69 2.93
CA LEU A 86 6.50 13.46 2.17
C LEU A 86 5.73 14.77 1.95
N ASN A 87 5.53 15.55 3.01
CA ASN A 87 4.82 16.84 2.92
C ASN A 87 5.58 17.86 2.05
N LEU A 88 6.90 17.93 2.18
CA LEU A 88 7.75 18.74 1.31
C LEU A 88 7.56 18.33 -0.16
N GLY A 89 7.62 17.04 -0.45
CA GLY A 89 7.41 16.51 -1.79
C GLY A 89 6.00 16.77 -2.33
N VAL A 90 4.96 16.68 -1.50
CA VAL A 90 3.58 17.04 -1.90
C VAL A 90 3.49 18.52 -2.23
N ALA A 91 4.03 19.40 -1.39
CA ALA A 91 3.98 20.84 -1.60
C ALA A 91 4.73 21.27 -2.89
N GLU A 92 5.92 20.71 -3.09
CA GLU A 92 6.83 21.08 -4.18
C GLU A 92 6.57 20.37 -5.51
N SER A 93 5.73 19.32 -5.56
CA SER A 93 5.39 18.64 -6.79
C SER A 93 4.71 19.59 -7.78
N THR A 94 5.04 19.49 -9.07
CA THR A 94 4.51 20.38 -10.12
C THR A 94 3.17 19.91 -10.67
N ASN A 95 2.86 18.61 -10.56
CA ASN A 95 1.67 18.01 -11.14
C ASN A 95 0.54 17.83 -10.13
N SER A 96 -0.69 17.77 -10.62
CA SER A 96 -1.91 17.59 -9.80
C SER A 96 -2.04 16.18 -9.22
N TRP A 97 -1.33 15.19 -9.79
CA TRP A 97 -1.32 13.81 -9.32
C TRP A 97 0.09 13.38 -8.96
N ILE A 98 0.20 12.71 -7.81
CA ILE A 98 1.48 12.29 -7.23
C ILE A 98 1.47 10.78 -7.05
N ALA A 99 2.46 10.10 -7.64
CA ALA A 99 2.70 8.67 -7.43
C ALA A 99 3.80 8.47 -6.41
N ARG A 100 3.53 7.70 -5.36
CA ARG A 100 4.48 7.39 -4.28
C ARG A 100 5.42 6.26 -4.73
N PHE A 101 6.72 6.41 -4.46
CA PHE A 101 7.74 5.39 -4.71
C PHE A 101 8.63 5.18 -3.47
N ASP A 102 9.00 3.92 -3.19
CA ASP A 102 10.04 3.55 -2.23
C ASP A 102 11.32 3.11 -2.95
N VAL A 103 12.46 3.39 -2.35
CA VAL A 103 13.77 3.13 -2.95
C VAL A 103 14.11 1.63 -3.03
N ASP A 104 13.52 0.81 -2.16
CA ASP A 104 13.77 -0.64 -2.04
C ASP A 104 12.72 -1.53 -2.74
N ASP A 105 11.66 -0.94 -3.28
CA ASP A 105 10.60 -1.65 -3.99
C ASP A 105 10.87 -1.77 -5.51
N LYS A 106 10.07 -2.61 -6.20
CA LYS A 106 10.10 -2.75 -7.66
C LYS A 106 8.73 -2.47 -8.26
N TYR A 107 8.73 -1.77 -9.39
CA TYR A 107 7.52 -1.30 -10.04
C TYR A 107 7.41 -1.82 -11.46
N ARG A 108 6.19 -2.09 -11.91
CA ARG A 108 5.92 -2.35 -13.33
C ARG A 108 6.03 -1.05 -14.12
N GLU A 109 6.63 -1.12 -15.29
CA GLU A 109 6.84 0.04 -16.17
C GLU A 109 5.53 0.71 -16.60
N ASP A 110 4.44 -0.06 -16.75
CA ASP A 110 3.12 0.45 -17.12
C ASP A 110 2.27 0.94 -15.93
N ARG A 111 2.83 0.98 -14.70
CA ARG A 111 2.09 1.35 -13.47
C ARG A 111 1.31 2.64 -13.63
N LEU A 112 1.98 3.73 -14.00
CA LEU A 112 1.33 5.04 -14.09
C LEU A 112 0.27 5.06 -15.19
N LYS A 113 0.55 4.41 -16.35
CA LYS A 113 -0.41 4.25 -17.43
C LYS A 113 -1.70 3.57 -16.98
N GLN A 114 -1.59 2.50 -16.18
CA GLN A 114 -2.74 1.78 -15.66
C GLN A 114 -3.52 2.60 -14.62
N GLN A 115 -2.83 3.25 -13.69
CA GLN A 115 -3.50 4.01 -12.63
C GLN A 115 -4.22 5.26 -13.15
N ILE A 116 -3.66 5.97 -14.12
CA ILE A 116 -4.25 7.20 -14.68
C ILE A 116 -5.62 6.93 -15.32
N THR A 117 -5.89 5.73 -15.84
CA THR A 117 -7.19 5.39 -16.43
C THR A 117 -8.36 5.48 -15.44
N LEU A 118 -8.08 5.43 -14.13
CA LEU A 118 -9.09 5.52 -13.07
C LEU A 118 -9.24 6.95 -12.52
N VAL A 119 -8.48 7.92 -13.04
CA VAL A 119 -8.59 9.32 -12.64
C VAL A 119 -9.89 9.91 -13.17
N ASN A 120 -10.67 10.50 -12.29
CA ASN A 120 -11.87 11.27 -12.60
C ASN A 120 -12.12 12.33 -11.51
N LEU A 121 -13.17 13.14 -11.66
CA LEU A 121 -13.47 14.25 -10.76
C LEU A 121 -13.76 13.85 -9.30
N GLU A 122 -14.14 12.61 -9.07
CA GLU A 122 -14.48 12.12 -7.73
C GLU A 122 -13.34 11.33 -7.08
N THR A 123 -12.37 10.87 -7.87
CA THR A 123 -11.26 10.03 -7.40
C THR A 123 -10.19 10.88 -6.74
N VAL A 124 -9.74 10.50 -5.54
CA VAL A 124 -8.68 11.20 -4.80
C VAL A 124 -7.44 10.34 -4.55
N ALA A 125 -7.56 9.01 -4.57
CA ALA A 125 -6.42 8.10 -4.49
C ALA A 125 -6.71 6.77 -5.21
N ILE A 126 -5.68 6.23 -5.86
CA ILE A 126 -5.74 5.02 -6.68
C ILE A 126 -4.60 4.10 -6.25
N PHE A 127 -4.94 2.93 -5.73
CA PHE A 127 -4.00 1.87 -5.32
C PHE A 127 -3.83 0.84 -6.43
N SER A 128 -3.07 -0.21 -6.14
CA SER A 128 -3.00 -1.42 -6.97
C SER A 128 -2.83 -2.66 -6.11
N ASP A 129 -3.02 -3.83 -6.70
CA ASP A 129 -2.50 -5.06 -6.13
C ASP A 129 -0.99 -4.95 -5.98
N TYR A 130 -0.46 -5.68 -5.00
CA TYR A 130 0.98 -5.80 -4.84
C TYR A 130 1.38 -7.24 -4.46
N GLU A 131 2.61 -7.57 -4.73
CA GLU A 131 3.19 -8.85 -4.35
C GLU A 131 4.29 -8.65 -3.32
N ILE A 132 4.31 -9.47 -2.28
CA ILE A 132 5.29 -9.36 -1.21
C ILE A 132 6.48 -10.26 -1.52
N TRP A 133 7.69 -9.69 -1.47
CA TRP A 133 8.93 -10.38 -1.76
C TRP A 133 9.88 -10.36 -0.57
N GLN A 134 10.59 -11.46 -0.34
CA GLN A 134 11.68 -11.53 0.62
C GLN A 134 12.99 -11.02 -0.01
N PRO A 135 13.99 -10.60 0.81
CA PRO A 135 15.29 -10.16 0.29
C PRO A 135 16.04 -11.21 -0.52
N ASP A 136 15.73 -12.49 -0.33
CA ASP A 136 16.31 -13.62 -1.08
C ASP A 136 15.65 -13.86 -2.44
N GLY A 137 14.68 -13.03 -2.81
CA GLY A 137 13.94 -13.14 -4.07
C GLY A 137 12.77 -14.15 -4.03
N THR A 138 12.36 -14.62 -2.85
CA THR A 138 11.20 -15.50 -2.70
C THR A 138 9.91 -14.68 -2.60
N SER A 139 8.92 -14.97 -3.45
CA SER A 139 7.58 -14.39 -3.33
C SER A 139 6.81 -15.00 -2.15
N LEU A 140 6.20 -14.15 -1.33
CA LEU A 140 5.29 -14.55 -0.25
C LEU A 140 3.82 -14.52 -0.68
N GLY A 141 3.55 -14.11 -1.91
CA GLY A 141 2.24 -14.08 -2.52
C GLY A 141 1.69 -12.69 -2.76
N LYS A 142 0.60 -12.67 -3.49
CA LYS A 142 -0.15 -11.52 -3.96
C LYS A 142 -1.10 -11.00 -2.87
N ILE A 143 -1.18 -9.69 -2.74
CA ILE A 143 -2.18 -9.01 -1.93
C ILE A 143 -3.09 -8.24 -2.87
N PRO A 144 -4.32 -8.71 -3.09
CA PRO A 144 -5.28 -7.99 -3.92
C PRO A 144 -5.76 -6.74 -3.19
N SER A 145 -5.91 -5.64 -3.93
CA SER A 145 -6.55 -4.41 -3.47
C SER A 145 -8.02 -4.44 -3.85
N PRO A 146 -8.95 -4.02 -2.98
CA PRO A 146 -10.36 -3.94 -3.34
C PRO A 146 -10.60 -2.93 -4.47
N VAL A 147 -11.52 -3.22 -5.40
CA VAL A 147 -11.68 -2.43 -6.63
C VAL A 147 -12.58 -1.21 -6.43
N ASP A 148 -13.68 -1.37 -5.70
CA ASP A 148 -14.62 -0.27 -5.44
C ASP A 148 -14.27 0.54 -4.19
N SER A 149 -14.72 1.79 -4.16
CA SER A 149 -14.37 2.76 -3.10
C SER A 149 -14.79 2.31 -1.70
N ASP A 150 -15.95 1.70 -1.55
CA ASP A 150 -16.44 1.30 -0.22
C ASP A 150 -15.68 0.06 0.27
N ALA A 151 -15.38 -0.88 -0.63
CA ALA A 151 -14.52 -2.01 -0.31
C ALA A 151 -13.09 -1.56 0.05
N VAL A 152 -12.53 -0.53 -0.60
CA VAL A 152 -11.25 0.07 -0.19
C VAL A 152 -11.35 0.66 1.21
N LYS A 153 -12.40 1.46 1.51
CA LYS A 153 -12.61 2.04 2.85
C LYS A 153 -12.71 0.96 3.92
N ILE A 154 -13.49 -0.08 3.68
CA ILE A 154 -13.62 -1.22 4.59
C ILE A 154 -12.27 -1.91 4.79
N SER A 155 -11.47 -2.06 3.73
CA SER A 155 -10.15 -2.69 3.83
C SER A 155 -9.16 -1.89 4.65
N LEU A 156 -9.21 -0.56 4.59
CA LEU A 156 -8.38 0.32 5.44
C LEU A 156 -8.64 0.06 6.92
N VAL A 157 -9.91 -0.09 7.29
CA VAL A 157 -10.30 -0.33 8.69
C VAL A 157 -9.95 -1.75 9.14
N ASN A 158 -10.17 -2.75 8.29
CA ASN A 158 -10.10 -4.16 8.70
C ASN A 158 -8.73 -4.82 8.46
N SER A 159 -8.07 -4.57 7.34
CA SER A 159 -6.94 -5.41 6.92
C SER A 159 -5.71 -4.66 6.44
N ARG A 160 -5.77 -3.34 6.27
CA ARG A 160 -4.65 -2.53 5.77
C ARG A 160 -4.04 -3.10 4.48
N ARG A 161 -4.87 -3.41 3.50
CA ARG A 161 -4.45 -4.04 2.24
C ARG A 161 -3.89 -3.08 1.20
N THR A 162 -3.71 -1.81 1.57
CA THR A 162 -3.09 -0.82 0.70
C THR A 162 -1.61 -0.67 1.06
N ALA A 163 -0.74 -0.83 0.09
CA ALA A 163 0.68 -0.52 0.26
C ALA A 163 0.92 0.95 -0.05
N HIS A 164 1.58 1.69 0.84
CA HIS A 164 1.90 3.10 0.63
C HIS A 164 2.58 3.34 -0.72
N PRO A 165 3.61 2.57 -1.12
CA PRO A 165 4.27 2.78 -2.41
C PRO A 165 3.44 2.35 -3.63
N SER A 166 2.22 1.85 -3.47
CA SER A 166 1.34 1.53 -4.60
C SER A 166 0.44 2.71 -5.03
N VAL A 167 0.38 3.80 -4.25
CA VAL A 167 -0.62 4.84 -4.45
C VAL A 167 -0.26 5.86 -5.52
N LEU A 168 -1.27 6.28 -6.27
CA LEU A 168 -1.36 7.52 -7.03
C LEU A 168 -2.45 8.38 -6.39
N PHE A 169 -2.19 9.61 -5.96
CA PHE A 169 -3.15 10.44 -5.25
C PHE A 169 -3.19 11.89 -5.77
N SER A 170 -4.33 12.55 -5.56
CA SER A 170 -4.51 13.97 -5.88
C SER A 170 -3.73 14.84 -4.89
N LYS A 171 -2.82 15.68 -5.41
CA LYS A 171 -2.11 16.71 -4.64
C LYS A 171 -3.09 17.59 -3.87
N TYR A 172 -4.12 18.09 -4.55
CA TYR A 172 -5.08 19.01 -3.97
C TYR A 172 -5.88 18.39 -2.85
N ALA A 173 -6.35 17.14 -3.02
CA ALA A 173 -7.06 16.43 -1.97
C ALA A 173 -6.19 16.18 -0.74
N VAL A 174 -4.90 15.86 -0.93
CA VAL A 174 -3.94 15.68 0.18
C VAL A 174 -3.73 17.00 0.93
N LEU A 175 -3.56 18.12 0.22
CA LEU A 175 -3.42 19.44 0.84
C LEU A 175 -4.70 19.87 1.57
N GLU A 176 -5.87 19.63 1.00
CA GLU A 176 -7.18 19.93 1.60
C GLU A 176 -7.37 19.21 2.95
N VAL A 177 -6.97 17.95 3.06
CA VAL A 177 -7.07 17.20 4.31
C VAL A 177 -5.89 17.42 5.28
N GLY A 178 -4.99 18.37 4.98
CA GLY A 178 -3.88 18.78 5.84
C GLY A 178 -2.64 17.89 5.76
N GLY A 179 -2.41 17.20 4.64
CA GLY A 179 -1.19 16.44 4.38
C GLY A 179 -0.97 15.23 5.30
N TYR A 180 0.24 14.74 5.36
CA TYR A 180 0.68 13.72 6.32
C TYR A 180 0.88 14.35 7.71
N ARG A 181 0.52 13.64 8.77
CA ARG A 181 0.61 14.11 10.15
C ARG A 181 1.72 13.40 10.91
N ALA A 182 2.61 14.17 11.54
CA ALA A 182 3.75 13.62 12.26
C ALA A 182 3.34 12.82 13.50
N GLU A 183 2.26 13.23 14.16
CA GLU A 183 1.69 12.53 15.30
C GLU A 183 1.13 11.13 14.97
N ASP A 184 0.80 10.89 13.71
CA ASP A 184 0.26 9.60 13.26
C ASP A 184 1.36 8.59 12.86
N PHE A 185 2.61 9.04 12.76
CA PHE A 185 3.74 8.16 12.45
C PHE A 185 3.90 7.04 13.50
N PRO A 186 4.13 5.80 13.11
CA PRO A 186 4.39 5.25 11.77
C PRO A 186 3.16 4.61 11.10
N ALA A 187 1.99 5.23 11.19
CA ALA A 187 0.76 4.87 10.48
C ALA A 187 0.17 6.10 9.75
N GLU A 188 1.06 7.02 9.35
CA GLU A 188 0.76 8.27 8.67
C GLU A 188 0.03 8.08 7.34
N ASP A 189 0.32 6.98 6.65
CA ASP A 189 -0.32 6.56 5.41
C ASP A 189 -1.80 6.20 5.64
N LEU A 190 -2.08 5.33 6.61
CA LEU A 190 -3.44 4.95 6.95
C LEU A 190 -4.27 6.16 7.39
N SER A 191 -3.69 7.03 8.23
CA SER A 191 -4.33 8.28 8.66
C SER A 191 -4.70 9.16 7.47
N LEU A 192 -3.80 9.30 6.49
CA LEU A 192 -4.07 10.06 5.29
C LEU A 192 -5.21 9.43 4.46
N TRP A 193 -5.19 8.11 4.22
CA TRP A 193 -6.24 7.42 3.46
C TRP A 193 -7.61 7.54 4.11
N LEU A 194 -7.70 7.44 5.44
CA LEU A 194 -8.95 7.63 6.19
C LEU A 194 -9.49 9.05 6.02
N ARG A 195 -8.64 10.07 5.98
CA ARG A 195 -9.05 11.46 5.74
C ARG A 195 -9.45 11.70 4.28
N LEU A 196 -8.68 11.19 3.31
CA LEU A 196 -9.01 11.27 1.88
C LEU A 196 -10.34 10.59 1.55
N SER A 197 -10.66 9.47 2.22
CA SER A 197 -11.91 8.76 2.00
C SER A 197 -13.18 9.55 2.36
N ARG A 198 -13.03 10.70 3.04
CA ARG A 198 -14.13 11.62 3.39
C ARG A 198 -14.38 12.70 2.34
N VAL A 199 -13.36 12.99 1.52
CA VAL A 199 -13.43 14.06 0.52
C VAL A 199 -13.52 13.54 -0.91
N GLY A 200 -13.34 12.22 -1.13
CA GLY A 200 -13.48 11.63 -2.46
C GLY A 200 -13.43 10.11 -2.46
N LYS A 201 -13.48 9.57 -3.68
CA LYS A 201 -13.44 8.11 -3.92
C LYS A 201 -12.00 7.58 -3.90
N LEU A 202 -11.84 6.43 -3.27
CA LEU A 202 -10.63 5.61 -3.33
C LEU A 202 -10.85 4.52 -4.36
N ALA A 203 -9.91 4.31 -5.27
CA ALA A 203 -10.00 3.30 -6.32
C ALA A 203 -8.77 2.37 -6.28
N SER A 204 -8.84 1.28 -7.03
CA SER A 204 -7.68 0.37 -7.18
C SER A 204 -7.67 -0.31 -8.53
N VAL A 205 -6.47 -0.47 -9.08
CA VAL A 205 -6.21 -1.29 -10.28
C VAL A 205 -6.04 -2.75 -9.82
N PRO A 206 -6.87 -3.71 -10.31
CA PRO A 206 -6.80 -5.12 -9.91
C PRO A 206 -5.65 -5.87 -10.61
N GLN A 207 -4.47 -5.27 -10.62
CA GLN A 207 -3.24 -5.82 -11.19
C GLN A 207 -2.08 -5.57 -10.25
N VAL A 208 -1.12 -6.51 -10.18
CA VAL A 208 0.13 -6.32 -9.44
C VAL A 208 0.98 -5.30 -10.19
N LEU A 209 1.06 -4.09 -9.67
CA LEU A 209 1.89 -3.01 -10.20
C LEU A 209 3.09 -2.69 -9.31
N LEU A 210 3.18 -3.35 -8.15
CA LEU A 210 4.21 -3.18 -7.14
C LEU A 210 4.69 -4.55 -6.63
N ASN A 211 5.99 -4.78 -6.60
CA ASN A 211 6.65 -5.83 -5.85
C ASN A 211 7.24 -5.22 -4.57
N TYR A 212 6.52 -5.39 -3.46
CA TYR A 212 6.86 -4.83 -2.16
C TYR A 212 7.96 -5.67 -1.49
N GLN A 213 9.11 -5.06 -1.23
CA GLN A 213 10.24 -5.75 -0.61
C GLN A 213 10.14 -5.73 0.91
N LEU A 214 10.17 -6.91 1.54
CA LEU A 214 10.25 -7.00 2.99
C LEU A 214 11.67 -6.71 3.46
N GLY A 215 11.87 -5.55 4.10
CA GLY A 215 13.13 -5.20 4.73
C GLY A 215 13.10 -5.37 6.25
N LEU A 216 14.03 -6.13 6.84
CA LEU A 216 14.21 -6.13 8.31
C LEU A 216 14.64 -4.75 8.82
N SER A 217 15.29 -3.97 7.97
CA SER A 217 15.71 -2.59 8.24
C SER A 217 14.66 -1.54 7.92
N SER A 218 13.53 -1.92 7.27
CA SER A 218 12.45 -0.99 6.95
C SER A 218 11.75 -0.46 8.21
N ILE A 219 11.09 0.69 8.10
CA ILE A 219 10.26 1.27 9.17
C ILE A 219 9.22 0.23 9.63
N SER A 220 8.54 -0.42 8.69
CA SER A 220 7.53 -1.45 8.97
C SER A 220 8.10 -2.65 9.72
N GLY A 221 9.34 -3.05 9.44
CA GLY A 221 10.01 -4.14 10.16
C GLY A 221 10.41 -3.75 11.58
N LYS A 222 11.01 -2.58 11.75
CA LYS A 222 11.53 -2.10 13.06
C LYS A 222 10.43 -1.65 14.02
N GLN A 223 9.35 -1.06 13.53
CA GLN A 223 8.34 -0.37 14.35
C GLN A 223 6.98 -1.07 14.37
N ARG A 224 6.94 -2.37 14.06
CA ARG A 224 5.69 -3.13 13.93
C ARG A 224 4.73 -2.99 15.12
N ALA A 225 5.22 -3.03 16.35
CA ALA A 225 4.41 -2.89 17.56
C ALA A 225 3.79 -1.48 17.66
N LEU A 226 4.57 -0.45 17.32
CA LEU A 226 4.11 0.94 17.31
C LEU A 226 3.08 1.18 16.20
N ILE A 227 3.28 0.60 15.01
CA ILE A 227 2.31 0.65 13.91
C ILE A 227 0.97 0.06 14.33
N ILE A 228 0.97 -1.11 14.99
CA ILE A 228 -0.26 -1.75 15.48
C ILE A 228 -0.97 -0.83 16.47
N ARG A 229 -0.24 -0.27 17.43
CA ARG A 229 -0.80 0.64 18.44
C ARG A 229 -1.38 1.90 17.79
N ARG A 230 -0.63 2.59 16.94
CA ARG A 230 -1.09 3.80 16.25
C ARG A 230 -2.30 3.54 15.35
N THR A 231 -2.31 2.41 14.64
CA THR A 231 -3.48 1.99 13.87
C THR A 231 -4.72 1.85 14.75
N SER A 232 -4.59 1.20 15.90
CA SER A 232 -5.69 1.07 16.88
C SER A 232 -6.17 2.43 17.38
N ASP A 233 -5.25 3.32 17.73
CA ASP A 233 -5.57 4.67 18.21
C ASP A 233 -6.34 5.48 17.14
N LEU A 234 -5.90 5.43 15.87
CA LEU A 234 -6.54 6.09 14.73
C LEU A 234 -7.95 5.56 14.47
N LEU A 235 -8.13 4.24 14.49
CA LEU A 235 -9.44 3.62 14.29
C LEU A 235 -10.41 3.99 15.42
N HIS A 236 -9.92 4.01 16.66
CA HIS A 236 -10.71 4.44 17.82
C HIS A 236 -11.18 5.91 17.71
N GLN A 237 -10.31 6.82 17.26
CA GLN A 237 -10.64 8.24 17.06
C GLN A 237 -11.75 8.46 16.01
N ILE A 238 -11.90 7.58 15.03
CA ILE A 238 -12.96 7.67 14.02
C ILE A 238 -14.22 6.86 14.39
N GLY A 239 -14.33 6.42 15.65
CA GLY A 239 -15.50 5.68 16.15
C GLY A 239 -15.52 4.20 15.80
N VAL A 240 -14.43 3.67 15.23
CA VAL A 240 -14.26 2.23 15.01
C VAL A 240 -13.74 1.62 16.31
N HIS A 241 -14.65 1.46 17.26
CA HIS A 241 -14.36 0.83 18.53
C HIS A 241 -14.28 -0.69 18.31
N ASP A 242 -13.21 -1.32 18.81
CA ASP A 242 -13.03 -2.77 18.93
C ASP A 242 -12.67 -3.64 17.72
N VAL A 243 -12.48 -3.12 16.51
CA VAL A 243 -12.07 -3.98 15.38
C VAL A 243 -10.63 -4.49 15.53
N ALA A 244 -9.74 -3.73 16.18
CA ALA A 244 -8.34 -4.12 16.35
C ALA A 244 -8.04 -4.90 17.63
N ILE A 245 -8.96 -4.88 18.61
CA ILE A 245 -8.73 -5.41 19.98
C ILE A 245 -9.68 -6.56 20.31
N LYS A 246 -10.71 -6.80 19.48
CA LYS A 246 -11.55 -8.01 19.67
C LYS A 246 -10.66 -9.22 19.74
N SER A 247 -10.85 -10.04 20.75
CA SER A 247 -10.11 -11.32 20.88
C SER A 247 -10.22 -12.05 19.54
N GLY A 248 -9.20 -12.78 19.12
CA GLY A 248 -9.26 -13.55 17.87
C GLY A 248 -10.52 -14.40 17.74
N PHE A 249 -11.20 -14.66 18.85
CA PHE A 249 -12.47 -15.37 18.94
C PHE A 249 -13.68 -14.54 18.46
N GLU A 250 -13.81 -13.28 18.88
CA GLU A 250 -14.89 -12.38 18.47
C GLU A 250 -14.73 -12.00 16.99
N ARG A 251 -13.49 -11.83 16.53
CA ARG A 251 -13.18 -11.57 15.13
C ARG A 251 -13.54 -12.74 14.20
N VAL A 252 -13.43 -13.99 14.69
CA VAL A 252 -13.86 -15.16 13.90
C VAL A 252 -15.38 -15.19 13.73
N ASP A 253 -16.14 -14.90 14.76
CA ASP A 253 -17.60 -14.86 14.68
C ASP A 253 -18.07 -13.75 13.69
N GLU A 254 -17.48 -12.58 13.76
CA GLU A 254 -17.77 -11.46 12.85
C GLU A 254 -17.42 -11.80 11.38
N ILE A 255 -16.27 -12.43 11.14
CA ILE A 255 -15.87 -12.92 9.82
C ILE A 255 -16.87 -13.96 9.32
N LEU A 256 -17.27 -14.90 10.15
CA LEU A 256 -18.24 -15.93 9.81
C LEU A 256 -19.61 -15.35 9.49
N ASP A 257 -20.09 -14.38 10.29
CA ASP A 257 -21.38 -13.72 10.07
C ASP A 257 -21.36 -12.86 8.79
N THR A 258 -20.26 -12.19 8.51
CA THR A 258 -20.09 -11.39 7.27
C THR A 258 -20.11 -12.27 6.02
N TYR A 259 -19.51 -13.46 6.08
CA TYR A 259 -19.34 -14.30 4.90
C TYR A 259 -20.37 -15.45 4.79
N SER A 260 -21.11 -15.79 5.86
CA SER A 260 -22.08 -16.91 5.86
C SER A 260 -23.28 -16.68 4.95
N ASN A 261 -23.59 -15.43 4.60
CA ASN A 261 -24.75 -15.04 3.76
C ASN A 261 -24.36 -14.70 2.31
N LEU A 262 -23.08 -14.87 1.93
CA LEU A 262 -22.59 -14.51 0.60
C LEU A 262 -22.32 -15.78 -0.23
N ASN A 263 -22.88 -15.84 -1.45
CA ASN A 263 -22.37 -16.74 -2.48
C ASN A 263 -20.93 -16.29 -2.82
N LEU A 264 -19.94 -16.94 -2.22
CA LEU A 264 -18.54 -16.59 -2.35
C LEU A 264 -18.05 -16.92 -3.76
N THR A 265 -17.63 -15.89 -4.51
CA THR A 265 -16.75 -16.12 -5.65
C THR A 265 -15.39 -16.65 -5.13
N LYS A 266 -14.65 -17.35 -5.99
CA LYS A 266 -13.33 -17.93 -5.63
C LYS A 266 -12.36 -16.90 -5.01
N GLU A 267 -12.46 -15.66 -5.43
CA GLU A 267 -11.66 -14.53 -4.89
C GLU A 267 -12.10 -14.12 -3.49
N ARG A 268 -13.41 -14.08 -3.23
CA ARG A 268 -13.97 -13.81 -1.90
C ARG A 268 -13.69 -14.94 -0.92
N GLU A 269 -13.65 -16.18 -1.38
CA GLU A 269 -13.23 -17.33 -0.60
C GLU A 269 -11.77 -17.21 -0.14
N ILE A 270 -10.86 -16.81 -1.01
CA ILE A 270 -9.45 -16.56 -0.67
C ILE A 270 -9.34 -15.43 0.38
N LEU A 271 -10.09 -14.35 0.21
CA LEU A 271 -10.13 -13.24 1.17
C LEU A 271 -10.63 -13.68 2.54
N PHE A 272 -11.71 -14.43 2.58
CA PHE A 272 -12.27 -15.03 3.77
C PHE A 272 -11.24 -15.90 4.50
N LEU A 273 -10.58 -16.83 3.79
CA LEU A 273 -9.56 -17.72 4.36
C LEU A 273 -8.36 -16.96 4.91
N GLN A 274 -7.95 -15.86 4.27
CA GLN A 274 -6.85 -15.01 4.75
C GLN A 274 -7.22 -14.27 6.04
N GLU A 275 -8.41 -13.68 6.14
CA GLU A 275 -8.88 -13.00 7.36
C GLU A 275 -9.06 -13.98 8.51
N LEU A 276 -9.64 -15.13 8.24
CA LEU A 276 -9.79 -16.22 9.20
C LEU A 276 -8.43 -16.73 9.73
N SER A 277 -7.46 -16.90 8.83
CA SER A 277 -6.10 -17.29 9.19
C SER A 277 -5.41 -16.28 10.11
N LYS A 278 -5.60 -14.97 9.86
CA LYS A 278 -5.08 -13.89 10.71
C LYS A 278 -5.72 -13.92 12.09
N ALA A 279 -7.04 -14.08 12.18
CA ALA A 279 -7.78 -14.18 13.43
C ALA A 279 -7.32 -15.39 14.25
N LEU A 280 -7.12 -16.53 13.61
CA LEU A 280 -6.58 -17.74 14.24
C LEU A 280 -5.14 -17.59 14.72
N ALA A 281 -4.30 -16.84 13.98
CA ALA A 281 -2.91 -16.61 14.37
C ALA A 281 -2.75 -15.70 15.60
N ILE A 282 -3.74 -14.84 15.88
CA ILE A 282 -3.78 -13.94 17.04
C ILE A 282 -4.34 -14.68 18.27
N SER A 283 -5.17 -15.70 18.07
CA SER A 283 -5.79 -16.48 19.14
C SER A 283 -4.77 -17.43 19.78
N GLY A 284 -4.66 -17.45 21.10
CA GLY A 284 -3.82 -18.42 21.83
C GLY A 284 -4.25 -19.87 21.59
N GLU A 285 -3.35 -20.85 21.84
CA GLU A 285 -3.58 -22.26 21.52
C GLU A 285 -4.88 -22.82 22.13
N ASN A 286 -5.22 -22.45 23.35
CA ASN A 286 -6.44 -22.92 24.04
C ASN A 286 -7.74 -22.43 23.38
N LYS A 287 -7.71 -21.30 22.67
CA LYS A 287 -8.87 -20.76 21.94
C LYS A 287 -8.99 -21.31 20.52
N ARG A 288 -7.91 -21.78 19.94
CA ARG A 288 -7.90 -22.34 18.56
C ARG A 288 -8.82 -23.56 18.43
N LEU A 289 -8.82 -24.47 19.40
CA LEU A 289 -9.67 -25.67 19.37
C LEU A 289 -11.16 -25.29 19.35
N THR A 290 -11.55 -24.33 20.18
CA THR A 290 -12.93 -23.82 20.23
C THR A 290 -13.34 -23.13 18.93
N ILE A 291 -12.45 -22.34 18.34
CA ILE A 291 -12.65 -21.71 17.04
C ILE A 291 -12.80 -22.76 15.94
N MET A 292 -11.93 -23.78 15.93
CA MET A 292 -11.99 -24.87 14.96
C MET A 292 -13.30 -25.67 15.06
N THR A 293 -13.81 -25.88 16.26
CA THR A 293 -15.10 -26.54 16.47
C THR A 293 -16.27 -25.72 15.94
N LYS A 294 -16.24 -24.37 16.09
CA LYS A 294 -17.23 -23.47 15.51
C LYS A 294 -17.15 -23.44 13.98
N LEU A 295 -15.93 -23.40 13.43
CA LEU A 295 -15.69 -23.43 11.98
C LEU A 295 -16.21 -24.74 11.36
N ALA A 296 -15.94 -25.89 11.97
CA ALA A 296 -16.39 -27.18 11.50
C ALA A 296 -17.93 -27.32 11.48
N LYS A 297 -18.64 -26.50 12.25
CA LYS A 297 -20.11 -26.46 12.24
C LYS A 297 -20.73 -25.56 11.16
N ARG A 298 -19.98 -24.57 10.67
CA ARG A 298 -20.47 -23.53 9.75
C ARG A 298 -19.88 -23.61 8.34
N LEU A 299 -18.74 -24.27 8.16
CA LEU A 299 -18.04 -24.37 6.89
C LEU A 299 -17.92 -25.84 6.45
N ASP A 300 -17.76 -26.04 5.15
CA ASP A 300 -17.43 -27.38 4.65
C ASP A 300 -16.00 -27.82 5.05
N LYS A 301 -15.74 -29.13 4.96
CA LYS A 301 -14.48 -29.74 5.38
C LYS A 301 -13.26 -29.21 4.61
N ASN A 302 -13.45 -28.80 3.34
CA ASN A 302 -12.36 -28.31 2.49
C ASN A 302 -11.94 -26.90 2.91
N MET A 303 -12.89 -26.03 3.21
CA MET A 303 -12.64 -24.67 3.71
C MET A 303 -11.97 -24.69 5.10
N VAL A 304 -12.41 -25.58 5.99
CA VAL A 304 -11.78 -25.75 7.30
C VAL A 304 -10.34 -26.24 7.15
N SER A 305 -10.09 -27.23 6.27
CA SER A 305 -8.74 -27.73 5.99
C SER A 305 -7.82 -26.66 5.38
N ALA A 306 -8.32 -25.85 4.46
CA ALA A 306 -7.58 -24.76 3.87
C ALA A 306 -7.20 -23.68 4.90
N ALA A 307 -8.13 -23.29 5.79
CA ALA A 307 -7.88 -22.37 6.88
C ALA A 307 -6.82 -22.89 7.88
N MET A 308 -6.87 -24.19 8.18
CA MET A 308 -5.87 -24.88 9.02
C MET A 308 -4.47 -24.86 8.38
N ASN A 309 -4.36 -25.21 7.11
CA ASN A 309 -3.08 -25.25 6.40
C ASN A 309 -2.41 -23.87 6.33
N ILE A 310 -3.18 -22.81 6.11
CA ILE A 310 -2.69 -21.43 6.13
C ILE A 310 -2.21 -21.04 7.54
N SER A 311 -2.98 -21.39 8.59
CA SER A 311 -2.63 -21.08 9.98
C SER A 311 -1.40 -21.83 10.48
N ILE A 312 -1.22 -23.10 10.07
CA ILE A 312 -0.03 -23.91 10.38
C ILE A 312 1.21 -23.34 9.67
N GLY A 313 1.06 -22.88 8.42
CA GLY A 313 2.13 -22.21 7.69
C GLY A 313 2.61 -20.92 8.40
N VAL A 314 1.70 -20.13 8.96
CA VAL A 314 2.01 -18.93 9.76
C VAL A 314 2.65 -19.31 11.11
N ALA A 315 2.18 -20.36 11.79
CA ALA A 315 2.73 -20.83 13.06
C ALA A 315 4.13 -21.44 12.88
N ARG A 316 4.37 -22.27 11.85
CA ARG A 316 5.70 -22.78 11.51
C ARG A 316 6.71 -21.67 11.25
N ARG A 317 6.35 -20.62 10.51
CA ARG A 317 7.21 -19.45 10.28
C ARG A 317 7.53 -18.67 11.56
N ARG A 318 6.64 -18.66 12.57
CA ARG A 318 6.91 -18.07 13.89
C ARG A 318 7.90 -18.91 14.73
N ILE A 319 7.82 -20.23 14.65
CA ILE A 319 8.71 -21.15 15.38
C ILE A 319 10.12 -21.08 14.79
N TYR A 320 10.29 -21.10 13.47
CA TYR A 320 11.60 -20.93 12.82
C TYR A 320 12.27 -19.59 13.13
N ARG A 321 11.49 -18.52 13.39
CA ARG A 321 12.04 -17.21 13.81
C ARG A 321 12.46 -17.13 15.29
N LYS A 322 12.06 -18.08 16.13
CA LYS A 322 12.49 -18.16 17.55
C LYS A 322 13.69 -19.08 17.76
N LEU A 323 14.02 -19.90 16.77
CA LEU A 323 15.10 -20.90 16.86
C LEU A 323 16.33 -20.53 16.01
N GLY A 324 16.33 -19.43 15.28
CA GLY A 324 17.44 -18.79 14.57
C GLY A 324 17.55 -17.34 14.95
#